data_7f6a4d62732d115e3634ebf7f4b15497
#
_entry.id   7f6a4d62732d115e3634ebf7f4b15497
#
_cell.length_a   1.000
_cell.length_b   1.000
_cell.length_c   1.000
_cell.angle_alpha   90.00
_cell.angle_beta   90.00
_cell.angle_gamma   90.00
#
_symmetry.space_group_name_H-M   'P 1'
#
loop_
_entity.id
_entity.type
_entity.pdbx_description
1 polymer ?
#
loop_
_entity_poly.entity_id
_entity_poly.type
_entity_poly.pdbx_seq_one_letter_code
_entity_poly.pdbx_strand_id
1 'polypeptide(L)'
;GTERNFNSPQEYQVTAADGIWKKTYAISVIDTELATIYNFEDTISGKKYYIFVERENDKVIMEWASGNAGYAMTGVAKTADDYPTFQIANGKNGKCLSLVTRSTGFFGGLVGMPIAAGNLFIGSFDVNNAMSNPLQATKFGLPFRHVPTYLAGYYKYKAGDQFTEGGKPVEGKRDICDIYAIMYETSVSVPTLDGTNAFTSPNLVSMARIKDAKETDEWTYFKLPFTTLPGKFIDKEK
;
A
#
# COMPACT_ATOMS: atom_id res chain seq x y z
N GLY A 1 -9.55 -0.73 -32.42
CA GLY A 1 -9.19 -2.02 -31.83
C GLY A 1 -10.43 -2.92 -31.78
N THR A 2 -10.24 -4.21 -31.87
CA THR A 2 -11.33 -5.17 -31.73
C THR A 2 -11.67 -5.31 -30.26
N GLU A 3 -12.96 -5.26 -29.90
CA GLU A 3 -13.43 -5.62 -28.56
C GLU A 3 -12.98 -7.06 -28.23
N ARG A 4 -12.54 -7.27 -27.00
CA ARG A 4 -12.12 -8.59 -26.53
C ARG A 4 -12.90 -8.97 -25.30
N ASN A 5 -13.26 -10.24 -25.20
CA ASN A 5 -13.91 -10.81 -24.04
C ASN A 5 -12.84 -11.26 -23.04
N PHE A 6 -12.82 -10.66 -21.85
CA PHE A 6 -11.91 -10.98 -20.76
C PHE A 6 -12.51 -11.96 -19.72
N ASN A 7 -13.63 -12.60 -20.01
CA ASN A 7 -14.19 -13.66 -19.15
C ASN A 7 -13.23 -14.89 -19.03
N SER A 8 -12.22 -14.94 -19.90
CA SER A 8 -11.06 -15.83 -19.80
C SER A 8 -9.78 -15.04 -20.04
N PRO A 9 -8.63 -15.48 -19.51
CA PRO A 9 -7.36 -14.82 -19.74
C PRO A 9 -7.09 -14.63 -21.24
N GLN A 10 -6.68 -13.42 -21.62
CA GLN A 10 -6.28 -13.09 -22.98
C GLN A 10 -4.76 -12.97 -23.05
N GLU A 11 -4.15 -13.66 -24.00
CA GLU A 11 -2.70 -13.61 -24.20
C GLU A 11 -2.33 -12.54 -25.22
N TYR A 12 -1.32 -11.76 -24.87
CA TYR A 12 -0.71 -10.74 -25.73
C TYR A 12 0.78 -11.00 -25.84
N GLN A 13 1.28 -11.18 -27.04
CA GLN A 13 2.70 -11.28 -27.30
C GLN A 13 3.24 -9.91 -27.70
N VAL A 14 4.20 -9.41 -26.97
CA VAL A 14 4.97 -8.22 -27.28
C VAL A 14 6.31 -8.66 -27.88
N THR A 15 6.63 -8.14 -29.06
CA THR A 15 7.90 -8.41 -29.74
C THR A 15 8.72 -7.11 -29.73
N ALA A 16 9.98 -7.19 -29.36
CA ALA A 16 10.91 -6.07 -29.42
C ALA A 16 11.14 -5.62 -30.89
N ALA A 17 11.60 -4.39 -31.06
CA ALA A 17 11.81 -3.82 -32.39
C ALA A 17 12.84 -4.61 -33.26
N ASP A 18 13.75 -5.35 -32.62
CA ASP A 18 14.70 -6.26 -33.27
C ASP A 18 14.09 -7.56 -33.76
N GLY A 19 12.82 -7.85 -33.40
CA GLY A 19 12.09 -9.05 -33.76
C GLY A 19 12.54 -10.32 -33.00
N ILE A 20 13.58 -10.24 -32.20
CA ILE A 20 14.22 -11.41 -31.55
C ILE A 20 13.55 -11.71 -30.20
N TRP A 21 13.42 -10.68 -29.36
CA TRP A 21 12.86 -10.84 -28.03
C TRP A 21 11.34 -10.78 -28.04
N LYS A 22 10.74 -11.81 -27.48
CA LYS A 22 9.27 -11.94 -27.35
C LYS A 22 8.89 -12.20 -25.90
N LYS A 23 7.84 -11.53 -25.43
CA LYS A 23 7.27 -11.76 -24.11
C LYS A 23 5.76 -11.87 -24.23
N THR A 24 5.20 -12.94 -23.68
CA THR A 24 3.76 -13.16 -23.61
C THR A 24 3.23 -12.69 -22.26
N TYR A 25 2.16 -11.93 -22.29
CA TYR A 25 1.42 -11.47 -21.12
C TYR A 25 0.03 -12.10 -21.16
N ALA A 26 -0.36 -12.79 -20.10
CA ALA A 26 -1.73 -13.21 -19.88
C ALA A 26 -2.44 -12.12 -19.06
N ILE A 27 -3.50 -11.55 -19.63
CA ILE A 27 -4.31 -10.52 -18.99
C ILE A 27 -5.69 -11.12 -18.70
N SER A 28 -6.10 -11.05 -17.45
CA SER A 28 -7.45 -11.41 -17.02
C SER A 28 -8.09 -10.23 -16.31
N VAL A 29 -9.39 -10.08 -16.45
CA VAL A 29 -10.19 -9.19 -15.64
C VAL A 29 -10.87 -10.02 -14.57
N ILE A 30 -10.60 -9.71 -13.33
CA ILE A 30 -11.26 -10.34 -12.18
C ILE A 30 -12.37 -9.37 -11.77
N ASP A 31 -13.62 -9.73 -12.02
CA ASP A 31 -14.79 -8.97 -11.59
C ASP A 31 -15.18 -9.39 -10.16
N THR A 32 -14.30 -9.12 -9.22
CA THR A 32 -14.53 -9.32 -7.79
C THR A 32 -14.58 -7.98 -7.08
N GLU A 33 -15.53 -7.83 -6.19
CA GLU A 33 -15.58 -6.67 -5.32
C GLU A 33 -14.43 -6.73 -4.30
N LEU A 34 -13.88 -5.57 -3.97
CA LEU A 34 -12.93 -5.48 -2.87
C LEU A 34 -13.61 -5.91 -1.57
N ALA A 35 -12.92 -6.73 -0.81
CA ALA A 35 -13.34 -7.07 0.54
C ALA A 35 -13.52 -5.82 1.39
N THR A 36 -14.43 -5.87 2.34
CA THR A 36 -14.65 -4.80 3.33
C THR A 36 -14.09 -5.15 4.71
N ILE A 37 -13.56 -6.37 4.86
CA ILE A 37 -12.92 -6.88 6.08
C ILE A 37 -11.57 -7.45 5.70
N TYR A 38 -10.53 -7.00 6.38
CA TYR A 38 -9.14 -7.38 6.15
C TYR A 38 -8.52 -7.90 7.44
N ASN A 39 -8.09 -9.16 7.44
CA ASN A 39 -7.57 -9.83 8.63
C ASN A 39 -6.05 -9.99 8.61
N PHE A 40 -5.41 -9.79 7.45
CA PHE A 40 -3.96 -9.95 7.24
C PHE A 40 -3.44 -11.36 7.57
N GLU A 41 -4.31 -12.38 7.46
CA GLU A 41 -3.97 -13.79 7.72
C GLU A 41 -3.20 -14.40 6.57
N ASP A 42 -3.50 -14.00 5.34
CA ASP A 42 -3.00 -14.61 4.12
C ASP A 42 -1.85 -13.84 3.50
N THR A 43 -0.81 -14.61 3.12
CA THR A 43 0.34 -14.09 2.39
C THR A 43 0.72 -15.05 1.28
N ILE A 44 1.41 -14.57 0.24
CA ILE A 44 2.01 -15.44 -0.78
C ILE A 44 3.30 -16.01 -0.21
N SER A 45 3.37 -17.35 -0.15
CA SER A 45 4.55 -18.08 0.32
C SER A 45 5.70 -18.08 -0.72
N GLY A 46 6.92 -18.37 -0.24
CA GLY A 46 8.11 -18.55 -1.10
C GLY A 46 8.62 -17.25 -1.75
N LYS A 47 8.16 -16.09 -1.32
CA LYS A 47 8.66 -14.80 -1.75
C LYS A 47 9.81 -14.30 -0.85
N LYS A 48 10.58 -13.36 -1.36
CA LYS A 48 11.69 -12.73 -0.64
C LYS A 48 11.23 -11.98 0.60
N TYR A 49 10.00 -11.42 0.55
CA TYR A 49 9.31 -10.70 1.63
C TYR A 49 7.82 -11.05 1.62
N TYR A 50 7.11 -10.69 2.67
CA TYR A 50 5.67 -10.90 2.76
C TYR A 50 4.92 -10.08 1.72
N ILE A 51 4.04 -10.74 0.98
CA ILE A 51 3.03 -10.12 0.12
C ILE A 51 1.68 -10.53 0.69
N PHE A 52 0.99 -9.59 1.31
CA PHE A 52 -0.34 -9.80 1.86
C PHE A 52 -1.35 -9.89 0.73
N VAL A 53 -2.33 -10.76 0.87
CA VAL A 53 -3.37 -10.99 -0.14
C VAL A 53 -4.72 -11.17 0.51
N GLU A 54 -5.75 -10.82 -0.26
CA GLU A 54 -7.12 -11.23 0.03
C GLU A 54 -7.50 -12.38 -0.89
N ARG A 55 -8.26 -13.33 -0.36
CA ARG A 55 -8.70 -14.51 -1.10
C ARG A 55 -10.20 -14.67 -1.05
N GLU A 56 -10.74 -15.16 -2.16
CA GLU A 56 -12.09 -15.66 -2.26
C GLU A 56 -12.06 -17.04 -2.91
N ASN A 57 -12.65 -18.06 -2.27
CA ASN A 57 -12.64 -19.44 -2.77
C ASN A 57 -11.23 -19.91 -3.18
N ASP A 58 -10.23 -19.69 -2.32
CA ASP A 58 -8.80 -19.99 -2.51
C ASP A 58 -8.09 -19.21 -3.64
N LYS A 59 -8.80 -18.37 -4.38
CA LYS A 59 -8.21 -17.50 -5.40
C LYS A 59 -7.79 -16.18 -4.79
N VAL A 60 -6.60 -15.70 -5.16
CA VAL A 60 -6.17 -14.35 -4.82
C VAL A 60 -7.01 -13.36 -5.63
N ILE A 61 -7.75 -12.51 -4.94
CA ILE A 61 -8.59 -11.45 -5.53
C ILE A 61 -7.94 -10.06 -5.40
N MET A 62 -7.04 -9.89 -4.44
CA MET A 62 -6.28 -8.67 -4.27
C MET A 62 -4.91 -8.96 -3.65
N GLU A 63 -3.89 -8.25 -4.12
CA GLU A 63 -2.59 -8.16 -3.49
C GLU A 63 -2.43 -6.76 -2.87
N TRP A 64 -1.99 -6.73 -1.61
CA TRP A 64 -1.61 -5.49 -0.96
C TRP A 64 -0.24 -5.03 -1.43
N ALA A 65 -0.10 -3.76 -1.70
CA ALA A 65 1.19 -3.15 -2.02
C ALA A 65 1.91 -2.66 -0.75
N SER A 66 3.25 -2.67 -0.82
CA SER A 66 4.11 -2.13 0.22
C SER A 66 5.43 -1.61 -0.36
N GLY A 67 6.16 -0.83 0.42
CA GLY A 67 7.52 -0.39 0.07
C GLY A 67 8.59 -1.49 0.14
N ASN A 68 8.23 -2.72 0.49
CA ASN A 68 9.19 -3.84 0.61
C ASN A 68 9.98 -4.09 -0.69
N ALA A 69 9.34 -3.92 -1.85
CA ALA A 69 10.03 -4.07 -3.14
C ALA A 69 11.17 -3.06 -3.31
N GLY A 70 10.96 -1.81 -2.90
CA GLY A 70 12.01 -0.79 -2.87
C GLY A 70 13.08 -1.09 -1.82
N TYR A 71 12.67 -1.50 -0.61
CA TYR A 71 13.60 -1.89 0.45
C TYR A 71 14.49 -3.07 0.04
N ALA A 72 13.96 -4.02 -0.74
CA ALA A 72 14.72 -5.16 -1.27
C ALA A 72 15.97 -4.74 -2.08
N MET A 73 15.95 -3.55 -2.70
CA MET A 73 17.07 -3.01 -3.48
C MET A 73 18.26 -2.63 -2.60
N THR A 74 18.04 -2.38 -1.32
CA THR A 74 19.11 -2.05 -0.36
C THR A 74 20.02 -3.23 -0.03
N GLY A 75 19.51 -4.46 -0.20
CA GLY A 75 20.24 -5.70 0.15
C GLY A 75 20.44 -5.93 1.65
N VAL A 76 19.83 -5.11 2.51
CA VAL A 76 20.02 -5.18 3.98
C VAL A 76 19.31 -6.39 4.58
N ALA A 77 18.07 -6.67 4.14
CA ALA A 77 17.26 -7.78 4.65
C ALA A 77 17.88 -9.14 4.31
N LYS A 78 17.92 -10.05 5.28
CA LYS A 78 18.38 -11.44 5.14
C LYS A 78 17.20 -12.40 5.10
N THR A 79 16.16 -12.11 5.84
CA THR A 79 14.92 -12.90 5.94
C THR A 79 13.71 -12.02 5.62
N ALA A 80 12.54 -12.62 5.45
CA ALA A 80 11.30 -11.87 5.21
C ALA A 80 10.92 -10.98 6.41
N ASP A 81 11.29 -11.35 7.63
CA ASP A 81 11.01 -10.61 8.86
C ASP A 81 11.89 -9.37 9.03
N ASP A 82 12.98 -9.25 8.26
CA ASP A 82 13.84 -8.06 8.27
C ASP A 82 13.27 -6.90 7.47
N TYR A 83 12.22 -7.14 6.69
CA TYR A 83 11.57 -6.09 5.90
C TYR A 83 10.71 -5.16 6.77
N PRO A 84 10.50 -3.90 6.34
CA PRO A 84 9.65 -2.95 7.07
C PRO A 84 8.20 -3.38 7.26
N THR A 85 7.67 -4.20 6.33
CA THR A 85 6.29 -4.70 6.33
C THR A 85 6.31 -6.22 6.36
N PHE A 86 5.83 -6.83 7.44
CA PHE A 86 5.86 -8.28 7.62
C PHE A 86 4.69 -8.77 8.46
N GLN A 87 4.49 -10.09 8.53
CA GLN A 87 3.43 -10.73 9.30
C GLN A 87 3.97 -11.27 10.61
N ILE A 88 3.22 -11.13 11.69
CA ILE A 88 3.52 -11.76 12.98
C ILE A 88 2.34 -12.60 13.51
N ALA A 89 2.66 -13.61 14.30
CA ALA A 89 1.68 -14.57 14.80
C ALA A 89 0.78 -14.02 15.93
N ASN A 90 1.22 -12.97 16.62
CA ASN A 90 0.55 -12.48 17.83
C ASN A 90 -0.41 -11.32 17.50
N GLY A 91 -1.37 -11.57 16.61
CA GLY A 91 -2.46 -10.65 16.31
C GLY A 91 -3.50 -10.58 17.46
N LYS A 92 -4.50 -9.73 17.26
CA LYS A 92 -5.67 -9.71 18.17
C LYS A 92 -6.41 -11.05 18.12
N ASN A 93 -6.59 -11.57 16.91
CA ASN A 93 -7.10 -12.91 16.63
C ASN A 93 -6.23 -13.46 15.48
N GLY A 94 -5.47 -14.53 15.73
CA GLY A 94 -4.59 -15.10 14.71
C GLY A 94 -3.34 -14.25 14.44
N LYS A 95 -3.03 -14.03 13.19
CA LYS A 95 -1.88 -13.23 12.75
C LYS A 95 -2.25 -11.76 12.59
N CYS A 96 -1.24 -10.91 12.40
CA CYS A 96 -1.47 -9.50 12.06
C CYS A 96 -0.33 -8.93 11.21
N LEU A 97 -0.62 -7.80 10.62
CA LEU A 97 0.33 -6.92 9.96
C LEU A 97 1.24 -6.24 10.99
N SER A 98 2.54 -6.25 10.75
CA SER A 98 3.54 -5.47 11.48
C SER A 98 4.23 -4.49 10.53
N LEU A 99 4.26 -3.23 10.92
CA LEU A 99 4.91 -2.13 10.20
C LEU A 99 6.01 -1.54 11.09
N VAL A 100 7.25 -1.57 10.63
CA VAL A 100 8.41 -1.13 11.40
C VAL A 100 9.30 -0.24 10.54
N THR A 101 9.78 0.86 11.08
CA THR A 101 10.82 1.65 10.44
C THR A 101 12.16 0.92 10.54
N ARG A 102 12.81 0.73 9.41
CA ARG A 102 14.10 0.02 9.29
C ARG A 102 15.17 0.91 8.68
N SER A 103 16.41 0.69 9.08
CA SER A 103 17.57 1.28 8.40
C SER A 103 17.70 0.69 6.99
N THR A 104 17.99 1.53 6.03
CA THR A 104 18.30 1.14 4.64
C THR A 104 19.78 0.85 4.44
N GLY A 105 20.58 0.91 5.52
CA GLY A 105 22.00 0.68 5.51
C GLY A 105 22.78 1.79 4.78
N PHE A 106 24.01 1.46 4.43
CA PHE A 106 24.94 2.41 3.80
C PHE A 106 24.42 2.95 2.45
N PHE A 107 23.88 2.06 1.61
CA PHE A 107 23.41 2.43 0.27
C PHE A 107 22.23 3.42 0.33
N GLY A 108 21.22 3.15 1.15
CA GLY A 108 20.10 4.08 1.31
C GLY A 108 20.52 5.42 1.89
N GLY A 109 21.50 5.43 2.81
CA GLY A 109 22.09 6.66 3.34
C GLY A 109 22.76 7.51 2.25
N LEU A 110 23.48 6.88 1.31
CA LEU A 110 24.12 7.60 0.18
C LEU A 110 23.12 8.31 -0.75
N VAL A 111 21.93 7.72 -0.93
CA VAL A 111 20.86 8.31 -1.76
C VAL A 111 19.87 9.17 -0.96
N GLY A 112 20.22 9.52 0.27
CA GLY A 112 19.42 10.42 1.12
C GLY A 112 18.20 9.77 1.78
N MET A 113 18.09 8.44 1.76
CA MET A 113 17.00 7.67 2.37
C MET A 113 17.53 6.70 3.44
N PRO A 114 18.00 7.19 4.59
CA PRO A 114 18.68 6.36 5.61
C PRO A 114 17.74 5.38 6.33
N ILE A 115 16.45 5.62 6.27
CA ILE A 115 15.40 4.78 6.86
C ILE A 115 14.26 4.54 5.87
N ALA A 116 13.55 3.44 6.04
CA ALA A 116 12.31 3.12 5.33
C ALA A 116 11.22 2.78 6.34
N ALA A 117 10.11 3.49 6.29
CA ALA A 117 8.93 3.19 7.10
C ALA A 117 8.19 1.97 6.57
N GLY A 118 7.69 1.13 7.48
CA GLY A 118 6.73 0.09 7.13
C GLY A 118 5.43 0.71 6.65
N ASN A 119 4.89 0.21 5.55
CA ASN A 119 3.63 0.65 4.98
C ASN A 119 2.91 -0.50 4.27
N LEU A 120 1.60 -0.43 4.25
CA LEU A 120 0.75 -1.35 3.49
C LEU A 120 -0.43 -0.55 2.93
N PHE A 121 -0.75 -0.74 1.65
CA PHE A 121 -1.82 0.02 1.02
C PHE A 121 -2.47 -0.75 -0.14
N ILE A 122 -3.72 -0.42 -0.43
CA ILE A 122 -4.43 -0.90 -1.61
C ILE A 122 -3.91 -0.12 -2.82
N GLY A 123 -3.42 -0.83 -3.84
CA GLY A 123 -2.84 -0.25 -5.03
C GLY A 123 -1.62 -1.01 -5.54
N SER A 124 -0.61 -0.29 -6.04
CA SER A 124 0.63 -0.88 -6.53
C SER A 124 1.86 -0.05 -6.15
N PHE A 125 3.03 -0.67 -6.17
CA PHE A 125 4.29 -0.01 -5.88
C PHE A 125 5.19 -0.03 -7.12
N ASP A 126 5.53 1.15 -7.64
CA ASP A 126 6.43 1.32 -8.79
C ASP A 126 7.90 1.36 -8.34
N VAL A 127 8.57 0.22 -8.49
CA VAL A 127 9.97 0.05 -8.09
C VAL A 127 10.91 1.01 -8.85
N ASN A 128 10.58 1.39 -10.08
CA ASN A 128 11.43 2.29 -10.88
C ASN A 128 11.49 3.69 -10.27
N ASN A 129 10.43 4.13 -9.62
CA ASN A 129 10.38 5.41 -8.91
C ASN A 129 10.91 5.34 -7.48
N ALA A 130 11.13 4.15 -6.92
CA ALA A 130 11.45 3.98 -5.50
C ALA A 130 12.68 4.76 -5.03
N MET A 131 13.68 4.93 -5.88
CA MET A 131 14.93 5.62 -5.52
C MET A 131 14.96 7.10 -5.92
N SER A 132 14.32 7.46 -7.04
CA SER A 132 14.34 8.83 -7.56
C SER A 132 13.22 9.70 -7.02
N ASN A 133 12.02 9.12 -6.88
CA ASN A 133 10.82 9.81 -6.44
C ASN A 133 9.98 8.89 -5.54
N PRO A 134 10.43 8.59 -4.30
CA PRO A 134 9.81 7.56 -3.45
C PRO A 134 8.34 7.83 -3.13
N LEU A 135 7.91 9.08 -3.03
CA LEU A 135 6.50 9.42 -2.84
C LEU A 135 5.64 9.08 -4.07
N GLN A 136 6.21 9.15 -5.28
CA GLN A 136 5.54 8.77 -6.51
C GLN A 136 5.58 7.25 -6.78
N ALA A 137 6.37 6.49 -6.02
CA ALA A 137 6.42 5.04 -6.13
C ALA A 137 5.13 4.37 -5.65
N THR A 138 4.42 4.98 -4.72
CA THR A 138 3.10 4.50 -4.27
C THR A 138 2.03 4.89 -5.28
N LYS A 139 1.23 3.92 -5.73
CA LYS A 139 0.07 4.14 -6.59
C LYS A 139 -1.15 3.64 -5.84
N PHE A 140 -1.92 4.56 -5.28
CA PHE A 140 -3.03 4.24 -4.41
C PHE A 140 -4.30 3.88 -5.17
N GLY A 141 -5.06 2.96 -4.62
CA GLY A 141 -6.43 2.68 -4.98
C GLY A 141 -6.63 1.51 -5.93
N LEU A 142 -7.78 0.92 -5.78
CA LEU A 142 -8.44 -0.02 -6.68
C LEU A 142 -9.92 0.38 -6.78
N PRO A 143 -10.64 0.02 -7.84
CA PRO A 143 -12.06 0.30 -7.96
C PRO A 143 -12.84 -0.22 -6.75
N PHE A 144 -13.69 0.63 -6.16
CA PHE A 144 -14.51 0.30 -5.01
C PHE A 144 -15.95 0.77 -5.23
N ARG A 145 -16.89 -0.16 -5.18
CA ARG A 145 -18.31 0.07 -5.58
C ARG A 145 -19.24 0.47 -4.44
N HIS A 146 -18.74 0.50 -3.20
CA HIS A 146 -19.53 0.83 -2.04
C HIS A 146 -19.32 2.26 -1.56
N VAL A 147 -20.27 2.79 -0.83
CA VAL A 147 -20.10 4.06 -0.10
C VAL A 147 -19.64 3.71 1.33
N PRO A 148 -18.37 3.90 1.67
CA PRO A 148 -17.87 3.56 2.99
C PRO A 148 -18.41 4.57 4.02
N THR A 149 -18.80 4.07 5.19
CA THR A 149 -19.24 4.89 6.31
C THR A 149 -18.16 5.07 7.36
N TYR A 150 -17.37 4.02 7.61
CA TYR A 150 -16.32 4.01 8.61
C TYR A 150 -15.12 3.20 8.15
N LEU A 151 -13.92 3.65 8.54
CA LEU A 151 -12.73 2.82 8.63
C LEU A 151 -12.58 2.41 10.10
N ALA A 152 -12.57 1.12 10.39
CA ALA A 152 -12.46 0.63 11.77
C ALA A 152 -11.49 -0.53 11.87
N GLY A 153 -10.88 -0.70 13.04
CA GLY A 153 -9.95 -1.78 13.28
C GLY A 153 -9.30 -1.70 14.65
N TYR A 154 -8.22 -2.45 14.80
CA TYR A 154 -7.42 -2.47 16.01
C TYR A 154 -5.96 -2.22 15.68
N TYR A 155 -5.27 -1.49 16.53
CA TYR A 155 -3.85 -1.22 16.39
C TYR A 155 -3.13 -1.29 17.73
N LYS A 156 -1.84 -1.51 17.67
CA LYS A 156 -0.84 -1.19 18.68
C LYS A 156 0.19 -0.29 18.03
N TYR A 157 0.72 0.64 18.77
CA TYR A 157 1.70 1.56 18.23
C TYR A 157 2.71 1.97 19.28
N LYS A 158 3.96 1.98 18.88
CA LYS A 158 5.08 2.54 19.65
C LYS A 158 5.96 3.35 18.69
N ALA A 159 6.16 4.61 19.00
CA ALA A 159 7.10 5.45 18.27
C ALA A 159 8.53 4.94 18.44
N GLY A 160 9.36 5.12 17.43
CA GLY A 160 10.80 4.90 17.55
C GLY A 160 11.43 5.86 18.58
N ASP A 161 12.57 5.47 19.13
CA ASP A 161 13.25 6.25 20.17
C ASP A 161 13.75 7.60 19.67
N GLN A 162 14.01 7.72 18.37
CA GLN A 162 14.55 8.92 17.76
C GLN A 162 13.80 9.30 16.48
N PHE A 163 13.22 10.50 16.48
CA PHE A 163 12.67 11.11 15.28
C PHE A 163 13.78 11.71 14.41
N THR A 164 13.74 11.48 13.09
CA THR A 164 14.70 12.04 12.15
C THR A 164 14.00 12.81 11.03
N GLU A 165 14.59 13.89 10.60
CA GLU A 165 14.15 14.71 9.46
C GLU A 165 15.34 14.94 8.54
N GLY A 166 15.21 14.58 7.25
CA GLY A 166 16.35 14.64 6.32
C GLY A 166 17.56 13.80 6.78
N GLY A 167 17.32 12.69 7.50
CA GLY A 167 18.35 11.82 8.03
C GLY A 167 19.07 12.34 9.28
N LYS A 168 18.63 13.47 9.85
CA LYS A 168 19.20 14.05 11.08
C LYS A 168 18.22 13.93 12.25
N PRO A 169 18.73 13.62 13.45
CA PRO A 169 17.91 13.63 14.67
C PRO A 169 17.25 14.98 14.91
N VAL A 170 16.00 14.95 15.37
CA VAL A 170 15.28 16.15 15.81
C VAL A 170 14.82 15.94 17.24
N GLU A 171 15.38 16.71 18.16
CA GLU A 171 15.03 16.65 19.57
C GLU A 171 13.60 17.15 19.82
N GLY A 172 12.92 16.52 20.80
CA GLY A 172 11.58 16.89 21.21
C GLY A 172 10.45 16.52 20.24
N LYS A 173 10.76 15.93 19.09
CA LYS A 173 9.75 15.36 18.19
C LYS A 173 9.63 13.84 18.40
N ARG A 174 8.40 13.35 18.32
CA ARG A 174 8.08 11.91 18.27
C ARG A 174 7.34 11.61 16.99
N ASP A 175 7.54 10.40 16.49
CA ASP A 175 6.80 9.90 15.34
C ASP A 175 5.35 9.59 15.73
N ILE A 176 4.46 9.60 14.75
CA ILE A 176 3.04 9.26 14.89
C ILE A 176 2.69 8.35 13.72
N CYS A 177 2.09 7.18 13.99
CA CYS A 177 1.59 6.33 12.93
C CYS A 177 0.37 6.94 12.26
N ASP A 178 0.17 6.63 10.99
CA ASP A 178 -0.96 7.11 10.20
C ASP A 178 -1.81 5.94 9.73
N ILE A 179 -3.12 6.03 9.98
CA ILE A 179 -4.12 5.05 9.55
C ILE A 179 -5.21 5.83 8.81
N TYR A 180 -5.36 5.57 7.53
CA TYR A 180 -6.36 6.28 6.74
C TYR A 180 -6.91 5.45 5.59
N ALA A 181 -8.08 5.86 5.10
CA ALA A 181 -8.62 5.46 3.83
C ALA A 181 -9.15 6.69 3.10
N ILE A 182 -8.94 6.73 1.79
CA ILE A 182 -9.39 7.82 0.92
C ILE A 182 -10.24 7.25 -0.21
N MET A 183 -11.26 8.01 -0.60
CA MET A 183 -12.03 7.80 -1.82
C MET A 183 -11.73 8.95 -2.77
N TYR A 184 -11.44 8.65 -4.02
CA TYR A 184 -11.18 9.65 -5.05
C TYR A 184 -11.75 9.22 -6.39
N GLU A 185 -12.08 10.17 -7.23
CA GLU A 185 -12.50 9.94 -8.60
C GLU A 185 -11.27 9.80 -9.50
N THR A 186 -11.32 8.86 -10.44
CA THR A 186 -10.29 8.72 -11.46
C THR A 186 -10.66 9.52 -12.72
N SER A 187 -9.64 9.89 -13.47
CA SER A 187 -9.78 10.50 -14.79
C SER A 187 -8.63 10.09 -15.68
N VAL A 188 -8.72 10.40 -16.98
CA VAL A 188 -7.60 10.14 -17.90
C VAL A 188 -6.32 10.84 -17.48
N SER A 189 -6.42 12.05 -16.92
CA SER A 189 -5.27 12.82 -16.42
C SER A 189 -4.82 12.44 -15.03
N VAL A 190 -5.70 11.82 -14.23
CA VAL A 190 -5.42 11.39 -12.83
C VAL A 190 -5.92 9.95 -12.67
N PRO A 191 -5.22 8.97 -13.24
CA PRO A 191 -5.63 7.56 -13.15
C PRO A 191 -5.41 6.95 -11.76
N THR A 192 -4.53 7.54 -10.97
CA THR A 192 -4.24 7.12 -9.58
C THR A 192 -3.69 8.30 -8.78
N LEU A 193 -3.84 8.25 -7.47
CA LEU A 193 -3.13 9.14 -6.54
C LEU A 193 -1.84 8.46 -6.05
N ASP A 194 -0.90 9.27 -5.59
CA ASP A 194 0.37 8.82 -5.02
C ASP A 194 0.71 9.59 -3.73
N GLY A 195 1.88 9.32 -3.15
CA GLY A 195 2.30 9.96 -1.90
C GLY A 195 2.48 11.47 -1.97
N THR A 196 2.51 12.07 -3.17
CA THR A 196 2.64 13.53 -3.34
C THR A 196 1.29 14.24 -3.27
N ASN A 197 0.19 13.54 -3.59
CA ASN A 197 -1.11 14.17 -3.80
C ASN A 197 -2.30 13.49 -3.11
N ALA A 198 -2.07 12.43 -2.35
CA ALA A 198 -3.12 11.65 -1.69
C ALA A 198 -4.07 12.47 -0.81
N PHE A 199 -3.62 13.59 -0.24
CA PHE A 199 -4.42 14.45 0.63
C PHE A 199 -4.75 15.82 0.03
N THR A 200 -4.23 16.14 -1.13
CA THR A 200 -4.34 17.47 -1.75
C THR A 200 -4.96 17.45 -3.14
N SER A 201 -5.13 16.27 -3.72
CA SER A 201 -5.72 16.14 -5.06
C SER A 201 -7.13 16.71 -5.13
N PRO A 202 -7.49 17.46 -6.19
CA PRO A 202 -8.86 17.89 -6.43
C PRO A 202 -9.81 16.72 -6.71
N ASN A 203 -9.28 15.54 -7.03
CA ASN A 203 -10.04 14.32 -7.26
C ASN A 203 -10.45 13.62 -5.96
N LEU A 204 -9.90 14.04 -4.81
CA LEU A 204 -10.27 13.48 -3.51
C LEU A 204 -11.73 13.81 -3.19
N VAL A 205 -12.50 12.79 -2.80
CA VAL A 205 -13.95 12.90 -2.53
C VAL A 205 -14.24 12.78 -1.05
N SER A 206 -13.74 11.75 -0.39
CA SER A 206 -13.93 11.55 1.04
C SER A 206 -12.74 10.87 1.69
N MET A 207 -12.63 11.02 3.00
CA MET A 207 -11.51 10.49 3.77
C MET A 207 -11.93 10.12 5.19
N ALA A 208 -11.38 9.01 5.66
CA ALA A 208 -11.32 8.63 7.07
C ALA A 208 -9.85 8.57 7.47
N ARG A 209 -9.41 9.33 8.47
CA ARG A 209 -8.01 9.38 8.91
C ARG A 209 -7.93 9.51 10.42
N ILE A 210 -7.01 8.77 11.04
CA ILE A 210 -6.72 8.90 12.45
C ILE A 210 -6.06 10.25 12.71
N LYS A 211 -6.53 10.98 13.72
CA LYS A 211 -6.00 12.32 14.02
C LYS A 211 -4.95 12.33 15.12
N ASP A 212 -5.04 11.36 16.02
CA ASP A 212 -4.22 11.30 17.23
C ASP A 212 -4.02 9.83 17.60
N ALA A 213 -3.13 9.15 16.86
CA ALA A 213 -2.73 7.79 17.14
C ALA A 213 -1.80 7.77 18.36
N LYS A 214 -2.33 7.37 19.51
CA LYS A 214 -1.56 7.28 20.76
C LYS A 214 -0.74 6.00 20.81
N GLU A 215 0.42 6.08 21.44
CA GLU A 215 1.19 4.91 21.77
C GLU A 215 0.39 3.99 22.72
N THR A 216 0.37 2.71 22.41
CA THR A 216 -0.35 1.70 23.18
C THR A 216 0.26 0.32 22.97
N ASP A 217 0.48 -0.41 24.05
CA ASP A 217 0.91 -1.81 24.06
C ASP A 217 -0.29 -2.78 23.99
N GLU A 218 -1.51 -2.25 24.15
CA GLU A 218 -2.75 -3.02 24.09
C GLU A 218 -3.48 -2.82 22.76
N TRP A 219 -4.21 -3.86 22.31
CA TRP A 219 -5.03 -3.76 21.11
C TRP A 219 -6.13 -2.71 21.29
N THR A 220 -5.93 -1.56 20.69
CA THR A 220 -6.80 -0.40 20.80
C THR A 220 -7.70 -0.29 19.57
N TYR A 221 -9.02 -0.25 19.81
CA TYR A 221 -10.02 -0.08 18.77
C TYR A 221 -10.05 1.34 18.26
N PHE A 222 -10.13 1.51 16.93
CA PHE A 222 -10.46 2.77 16.30
C PHE A 222 -11.67 2.64 15.39
N LYS A 223 -12.43 3.71 15.25
CA LYS A 223 -13.55 3.84 14.31
C LYS A 223 -13.59 5.26 13.79
N LEU A 224 -13.22 5.43 12.55
CA LEU A 224 -13.02 6.72 11.88
C LEU A 224 -14.14 6.91 10.87
N PRO A 225 -15.01 7.91 10.99
CA PRO A 225 -16.04 8.18 9.99
C PRO A 225 -15.40 8.68 8.70
N PHE A 226 -15.92 8.23 7.57
CA PHE A 226 -15.62 8.87 6.29
C PHE A 226 -16.30 10.24 6.24
N THR A 227 -15.52 11.27 5.98
CA THR A 227 -16.01 12.64 5.82
C THR A 227 -15.87 13.04 4.36
N THR A 228 -17.00 13.32 3.71
CA THR A 228 -17.02 13.84 2.34
C THR A 228 -16.52 15.29 2.34
N LEU A 229 -15.64 15.62 1.40
CA LEU A 229 -15.08 16.94 1.26
C LEU A 229 -16.15 17.96 0.78
N PRO A 230 -16.04 19.24 1.13
CA PRO A 230 -16.99 20.27 0.73
C PRO A 230 -17.19 20.30 -0.80
N GLY A 231 -18.43 20.29 -1.24
CA GLY A 231 -18.80 20.29 -2.66
C GLY A 231 -18.56 18.99 -3.42
N LYS A 232 -18.19 17.91 -2.71
CA LYS A 232 -17.99 16.59 -3.29
C LYS A 232 -19.16 15.65 -2.96
N PHE A 233 -19.37 14.66 -3.80
CA PHE A 233 -20.28 13.52 -3.56
C PHE A 233 -19.64 12.26 -4.15
N ILE A 234 -20.04 11.10 -3.67
CA ILE A 234 -19.54 9.83 -4.19
C ILE A 234 -20.41 9.46 -5.41
N ASP A 235 -19.78 9.44 -6.56
CA ASP A 235 -20.35 8.94 -7.81
C ASP A 235 -19.83 7.51 -8.03
N LYS A 236 -20.74 6.54 -8.01
CA LYS A 236 -20.38 5.12 -8.14
C LYS A 236 -19.96 4.71 -9.57
N GLU A 237 -20.23 5.57 -10.53
CA GLU A 237 -19.91 5.32 -11.94
C GLU A 237 -18.52 5.89 -12.33
N LYS A 238 -17.85 6.57 -11.41
CA LYS A 238 -16.52 7.16 -11.57
C LYS A 238 -15.51 6.56 -10.60
#